data_5d1967475453dca7d8d6132808f67c2c
#
_entry.id   5d1967475453dca7d8d6132808f67c2c
#
_cell.length_a   1.000
_cell.length_b   1.000
_cell.length_c   1.000
_cell.angle_alpha   90.00
_cell.angle_beta   90.00
_cell.angle_gamma   90.00
#
_symmetry.space_group_name_H-M   'P 1'
#
loop_
_entity.id
_entity.type
_entity.pdbx_description
1 polymer ?
#
loop_
_entity_poly.entity_id
_entity_poly.type
_entity_poly.pdbx_seq_one_letter_code
_entity_poly.pdbx_strand_id
1 'polypeptide(L)'
;MEGRYAGDITPIQAWKILSADPHAVLVDVRTPAEWAYVGLPDLSAVGKEPLLVPWALFPSMAINPDFGAEVETVVADRDAPLVFLCRSGARSRSAAIAMTARGYKTCYNVGSGFEGDPDAQRHRGTISGWKVEELPWIQG
;
A
#
# COMPACT_ATOMS: atom_id res chain seq x y z
N MET A 1 -18.97 5.17 13.37
CA MET A 1 -17.92 4.39 14.02
C MET A 1 -16.65 4.45 13.20
N GLU A 2 -15.55 4.82 13.81
CA GLU A 2 -14.29 4.77 13.08
C GLU A 2 -13.92 3.36 12.74
N GLY A 3 -13.30 3.22 11.60
CA GLY A 3 -12.72 1.96 11.19
C GLY A 3 -11.49 1.60 12.03
N ARG A 4 -11.25 0.30 12.18
CA ARG A 4 -10.10 -0.22 12.89
C ARG A 4 -9.10 -0.82 11.91
N TYR A 5 -7.84 -0.69 12.22
CA TYR A 5 -6.75 -1.36 11.51
C TYR A 5 -5.53 -1.40 12.45
N ALA A 6 -4.46 -2.09 12.04
CA ALA A 6 -3.32 -2.30 12.94
C ALA A 6 -2.52 -1.03 13.21
N GLY A 7 -2.62 -0.04 12.33
CA GLY A 7 -1.97 1.26 12.53
C GLY A 7 -1.16 1.71 11.34
N ASP A 8 -0.65 2.93 11.45
CA ASP A 8 0.25 3.49 10.45
C ASP A 8 1.68 3.08 10.76
N ILE A 9 2.43 2.75 9.73
CA ILE A 9 3.85 2.42 9.82
C ILE A 9 4.63 3.23 8.80
N THR A 10 5.94 3.33 9.01
CA THR A 10 6.83 3.98 8.06
C THR A 10 7.18 3.01 6.92
N PRO A 11 7.66 3.51 5.77
CA PRO A 11 8.13 2.63 4.70
C PRO A 11 9.24 1.68 5.16
N ILE A 12 10.15 2.13 6.01
CA ILE A 12 11.21 1.25 6.54
C ILE A 12 10.63 0.16 7.43
N GLN A 13 9.65 0.47 8.27
CA GLN A 13 8.96 -0.54 9.07
C GLN A 13 8.24 -1.56 8.18
N ALA A 14 7.60 -1.08 7.11
CA ALA A 14 6.96 -1.95 6.14
C ALA A 14 7.98 -2.90 5.49
N TRP A 15 9.13 -2.37 5.09
CA TRP A 15 10.21 -3.18 4.53
C TRP A 15 10.66 -4.28 5.49
N LYS A 16 10.81 -3.93 6.77
CA LYS A 16 11.20 -4.91 7.80
C LYS A 16 10.17 -6.03 7.97
N ILE A 17 8.88 -5.68 7.96
CA ILE A 17 7.81 -6.67 8.07
C ILE A 17 7.83 -7.61 6.85
N LEU A 18 7.95 -7.04 5.65
CA LEU A 18 7.98 -7.81 4.41
C LEU A 18 9.22 -8.71 4.33
N SER A 19 10.34 -8.26 4.89
CA SER A 19 11.58 -9.03 4.91
C SER A 19 11.55 -10.18 5.91
N ALA A 20 10.90 -9.96 7.06
CA ALA A 20 10.92 -10.90 8.18
C ALA A 20 9.82 -11.96 8.10
N ASP A 21 8.66 -11.61 7.53
CA ASP A 21 7.50 -12.51 7.50
C ASP A 21 7.24 -12.99 6.08
N PRO A 22 7.43 -14.29 5.80
CA PRO A 22 7.23 -14.82 4.44
C PRO A 22 5.77 -14.73 3.97
N HIS A 23 4.81 -14.58 4.89
CA HIS A 23 3.39 -14.47 4.55
C HIS A 23 2.91 -13.03 4.39
N ALA A 24 3.70 -12.04 4.79
CA ALA A 24 3.33 -10.63 4.66
C ALA A 24 3.23 -10.21 3.19
N VAL A 25 2.20 -9.44 2.86
CA VAL A 25 1.92 -9.00 1.49
C VAL A 25 1.81 -7.48 1.46
N LEU A 26 2.50 -6.85 0.52
CA LEU A 26 2.33 -5.43 0.23
C LEU A 26 1.24 -5.28 -0.83
N VAL A 27 0.18 -4.56 -0.51
CA VAL A 27 -0.92 -4.28 -1.43
C VAL A 27 -0.83 -2.82 -1.84
N ASP A 28 -0.49 -2.59 -3.10
CA ASP A 28 -0.43 -1.24 -3.68
C ASP A 28 -1.82 -0.91 -4.22
N VAL A 29 -2.48 0.04 -3.58
CA VAL A 29 -3.88 0.37 -3.88
C VAL A 29 -4.04 1.59 -4.77
N ARG A 30 -2.95 2.02 -5.42
CA ARG A 30 -2.98 3.13 -6.38
C ARG A 30 -3.65 2.70 -7.68
N THR A 31 -3.62 3.57 -8.68
CA THR A 31 -4.22 3.30 -9.98
C THR A 31 -3.17 2.79 -10.97
N PRO A 32 -3.60 2.11 -12.07
CA PRO A 32 -2.67 1.70 -13.11
C PRO A 32 -1.86 2.85 -13.71
N ALA A 33 -2.44 4.05 -13.81
CA ALA A 33 -1.70 5.22 -14.29
C ALA A 33 -0.53 5.57 -13.37
N GLU A 34 -0.73 5.52 -12.06
CA GLU A 34 0.34 5.77 -11.10
C GLU A 34 1.44 4.71 -11.20
N TRP A 35 1.06 3.44 -11.35
CA TRP A 35 2.03 2.36 -11.50
C TRP A 35 2.90 2.54 -12.75
N ALA A 36 2.28 2.96 -13.85
CA ALA A 36 2.98 3.13 -15.12
C ALA A 36 3.88 4.37 -15.14
N TYR A 37 3.41 5.49 -14.58
CA TYR A 37 4.09 6.78 -14.73
C TYR A 37 4.93 7.18 -13.52
N VAL A 38 4.54 6.75 -12.32
CA VAL A 38 5.27 7.11 -11.10
C VAL A 38 6.23 6.01 -10.68
N GLY A 39 5.88 4.76 -10.95
CA GLY A 39 6.70 3.61 -10.61
C GLY A 39 6.06 2.70 -9.57
N LEU A 40 6.74 1.64 -9.25
CA LEU A 40 6.28 0.57 -8.34
C LEU A 40 7.35 0.29 -7.30
N PRO A 41 6.95 -0.12 -6.06
CA PRO A 41 7.91 -0.68 -5.13
C PRO A 41 8.54 -1.94 -5.73
N ASP A 42 9.84 -2.11 -5.55
CA ASP A 42 10.55 -3.30 -6.00
C ASP A 42 10.85 -4.18 -4.79
N LEU A 43 10.14 -5.30 -4.70
CA LEU A 43 10.28 -6.24 -3.59
C LEU A 43 11.14 -7.46 -3.94
N SER A 44 11.83 -7.43 -5.08
CA SER A 44 12.61 -8.60 -5.53
C SER A 44 13.70 -9.00 -4.53
N ALA A 45 14.29 -8.02 -3.82
CA ALA A 45 15.32 -8.31 -2.82
C ALA A 45 14.80 -9.14 -1.63
N VAL A 46 13.50 -9.12 -1.38
CA VAL A 46 12.87 -9.95 -0.33
C VAL A 46 12.06 -11.10 -0.92
N GLY A 47 12.22 -11.38 -2.21
CA GLY A 47 11.57 -12.50 -2.88
C GLY A 47 10.08 -12.34 -3.08
N LYS A 48 9.58 -11.12 -3.20
CA LYS A 48 8.16 -10.83 -3.28
C LYS A 48 7.85 -9.90 -4.44
N GLU A 49 6.55 -9.78 -4.74
CA GLU A 49 6.01 -8.80 -5.68
C GLU A 49 4.87 -8.07 -5.00
N PRO A 50 4.68 -6.76 -5.27
CA PRO A 50 3.51 -6.07 -4.75
C PRO A 50 2.23 -6.61 -5.39
N LEU A 51 1.18 -6.76 -4.60
CA LEU A 51 -0.14 -7.06 -5.11
C LEU A 51 -0.79 -5.76 -5.56
N LEU A 52 -1.17 -5.67 -6.82
CA LEU A 52 -1.69 -4.42 -7.41
C LEU A 52 -3.21 -4.51 -7.51
N VAL A 53 -3.92 -3.85 -6.60
CA VAL A 53 -5.39 -3.80 -6.61
C VAL A 53 -5.82 -2.37 -6.29
N PRO A 54 -6.40 -1.63 -7.23
CA PRO A 54 -6.76 -0.24 -6.99
C PRO A 54 -7.93 -0.13 -6.00
N TRP A 55 -7.78 0.77 -5.02
CA TRP A 55 -8.86 1.11 -4.11
C TRP A 55 -9.94 1.94 -4.81
N ALA A 56 -9.51 2.85 -5.68
CA ALA A 56 -10.41 3.71 -6.45
C ALA A 56 -10.08 3.57 -7.93
N LEU A 57 -11.11 3.71 -8.76
CA LEU A 57 -10.98 3.51 -10.21
C LEU A 57 -10.79 4.86 -10.90
N PHE A 58 -9.70 4.97 -11.67
CA PHE A 58 -9.42 6.15 -12.49
C PHE A 58 -10.29 6.10 -13.76
N PRO A 59 -10.80 7.26 -14.26
CA PRO A 59 -10.51 8.63 -13.81
C PRO A 59 -11.50 9.17 -12.76
N SER A 60 -12.64 8.52 -12.55
CA SER A 60 -13.66 9.04 -11.63
C SER A 60 -13.26 8.98 -10.16
N MET A 61 -12.31 8.10 -9.83
CA MET A 61 -11.89 7.80 -8.45
C MET A 61 -13.02 7.27 -7.57
N ALA A 62 -14.03 6.66 -8.19
CA ALA A 62 -15.05 5.92 -7.47
C ALA A 62 -14.41 4.69 -6.82
N ILE A 63 -14.86 4.35 -5.62
CA ILE A 63 -14.33 3.19 -4.89
C ILE A 63 -14.56 1.92 -5.71
N ASN A 64 -13.52 1.09 -5.80
CA ASN A 64 -13.60 -0.18 -6.51
C ASN A 64 -14.46 -1.17 -5.70
N PRO A 65 -15.65 -1.53 -6.17
CA PRO A 65 -16.53 -2.42 -5.41
C PRO A 65 -15.99 -3.83 -5.26
N ASP A 66 -15.04 -4.22 -6.09
CA ASP A 66 -14.47 -5.57 -6.08
C ASP A 66 -13.16 -5.64 -5.31
N PHE A 67 -12.72 -4.54 -4.68
CA PHE A 67 -11.42 -4.47 -4.02
C PHE A 67 -11.21 -5.62 -3.03
N GLY A 68 -12.15 -5.81 -2.11
CA GLY A 68 -12.02 -6.84 -1.09
C GLY A 68 -11.99 -8.25 -1.68
N ALA A 69 -12.83 -8.51 -2.67
CA ALA A 69 -12.88 -9.82 -3.32
C ALA A 69 -11.58 -10.11 -4.08
N GLU A 70 -11.00 -9.10 -4.72
CA GLU A 70 -9.73 -9.26 -5.43
C GLU A 70 -8.58 -9.58 -4.48
N VAL A 71 -8.52 -8.89 -3.33
CA VAL A 71 -7.50 -9.19 -2.31
C VAL A 71 -7.70 -10.60 -1.75
N GLU A 72 -8.94 -10.97 -1.43
CA GLU A 72 -9.26 -12.28 -0.88
C GLU A 72 -8.91 -13.43 -1.83
N THR A 73 -9.04 -13.21 -3.13
CA THR A 73 -8.70 -14.22 -4.13
C THR A 73 -7.19 -14.56 -4.08
N VAL A 74 -6.34 -13.56 -3.86
CA VAL A 74 -4.89 -13.75 -3.83
C VAL A 74 -4.40 -14.13 -2.43
N VAL A 75 -4.96 -13.51 -1.39
CA VAL A 75 -4.53 -13.73 0.00
C VAL A 75 -5.69 -14.32 0.77
N ALA A 76 -5.85 -15.63 0.70
CA ALA A 76 -6.94 -16.32 1.39
C ALA A 76 -6.70 -16.42 2.90
N ASP A 77 -5.44 -16.41 3.33
CA ASP A 77 -5.08 -16.56 4.74
C ASP A 77 -5.33 -15.25 5.51
N ARG A 78 -6.31 -15.28 6.41
CA ARG A 78 -6.68 -14.12 7.23
C ARG A 78 -5.62 -13.75 8.28
N ASP A 79 -4.66 -14.64 8.53
CA ASP A 79 -3.56 -14.39 9.46
C ASP A 79 -2.36 -13.73 8.77
N ALA A 80 -2.32 -13.70 7.45
CA ALA A 80 -1.24 -13.05 6.72
C ALA A 80 -1.27 -11.55 6.96
N PRO A 81 -0.16 -10.92 7.38
CA PRO A 81 -0.13 -9.46 7.52
C PRO A 81 -0.26 -8.79 6.16
N LEU A 82 -1.13 -7.79 6.07
CA LEU A 82 -1.29 -6.97 4.88
C LEU A 82 -0.76 -5.58 5.14
N VAL A 83 0.05 -5.08 4.22
CA VAL A 83 0.64 -3.74 4.29
C VAL A 83 0.12 -2.97 3.08
N PHE A 84 -0.66 -1.93 3.33
CA PHE A 84 -1.31 -1.17 2.26
C PHE A 84 -0.54 0.11 1.95
N LEU A 85 -0.35 0.38 0.67
CA LEU A 85 0.44 1.49 0.15
C LEU A 85 -0.37 2.26 -0.89
N CYS A 86 -0.39 3.59 -0.77
CA CYS A 86 -0.90 4.46 -1.83
C CYS A 86 0.07 5.62 -2.02
N ARG A 87 -0.38 6.75 -2.60
CA ARG A 87 0.50 7.88 -2.86
C ARG A 87 1.00 8.54 -1.57
N SER A 88 0.10 8.83 -0.63
CA SER A 88 0.43 9.57 0.59
C SER A 88 -0.36 9.12 1.83
N GLY A 89 -0.98 7.95 1.78
CA GLY A 89 -1.56 7.29 2.95
C GLY A 89 -3.08 7.27 3.09
N ALA A 90 -3.82 8.08 2.33
CA ALA A 90 -5.27 8.20 2.54
C ALA A 90 -6.06 7.00 2.00
N ARG A 91 -5.85 6.62 0.75
CA ARG A 91 -6.55 5.48 0.14
C ARG A 91 -6.17 4.16 0.82
N SER A 92 -4.90 4.01 1.14
CA SER A 92 -4.39 2.80 1.78
C SER A 92 -4.91 2.65 3.21
N ARG A 93 -5.13 3.76 3.92
CA ARG A 93 -5.76 3.72 5.24
C ARG A 93 -7.19 3.17 5.12
N SER A 94 -7.95 3.67 4.16
CA SER A 94 -9.32 3.18 3.91
C SER A 94 -9.32 1.68 3.57
N ALA A 95 -8.35 1.25 2.75
CA ALA A 95 -8.20 -0.16 2.38
C ALA A 95 -7.89 -1.02 3.62
N ALA A 96 -6.98 -0.56 4.48
CA ALA A 96 -6.62 -1.29 5.70
C ALA A 96 -7.84 -1.47 6.62
N ILE A 97 -8.64 -0.42 6.76
CA ILE A 97 -9.88 -0.46 7.54
C ILE A 97 -10.86 -1.48 6.95
N ALA A 98 -11.05 -1.43 5.62
CA ALA A 98 -11.98 -2.31 4.93
C ALA A 98 -11.58 -3.78 5.07
N MET A 99 -10.29 -4.10 4.94
CA MET A 99 -9.85 -5.49 5.03
C MET A 99 -9.82 -6.00 6.48
N THR A 100 -9.58 -5.13 7.44
CA THR A 100 -9.75 -5.49 8.86
C THR A 100 -11.21 -5.88 9.13
N ALA A 101 -12.16 -5.14 8.59
CA ALA A 101 -13.58 -5.45 8.74
C ALA A 101 -13.95 -6.78 8.07
N ARG A 102 -13.18 -7.23 7.07
CA ARG A 102 -13.38 -8.52 6.40
C ARG A 102 -12.69 -9.69 7.12
N GLY A 103 -12.08 -9.44 8.27
CA GLY A 103 -11.50 -10.49 9.11
C GLY A 103 -10.00 -10.68 9.00
N TYR A 104 -9.29 -9.82 8.26
CA TYR A 104 -7.84 -9.86 8.27
C TYR A 104 -7.33 -9.31 9.59
N LYS A 105 -6.49 -10.07 10.28
CA LYS A 105 -6.10 -9.76 11.65
C LYS A 105 -5.12 -8.61 11.76
N THR A 106 -4.27 -8.43 10.75
CA THR A 106 -3.21 -7.44 10.80
C THR A 106 -3.13 -6.68 9.48
N CYS A 107 -3.68 -5.48 9.45
CA CYS A 107 -3.65 -4.60 8.28
C CYS A 107 -2.97 -3.30 8.68
N TYR A 108 -1.78 -3.05 8.11
CA TYR A 108 -1.03 -1.82 8.33
C TYR A 108 -1.23 -0.85 7.17
N ASN A 109 -1.10 0.43 7.45
CA ASN A 109 -1.06 1.47 6.44
C ASN A 109 0.34 2.09 6.42
N VAL A 110 0.94 2.21 5.23
CA VAL A 110 2.16 3.01 5.09
C VAL A 110 1.74 4.47 5.04
N GLY A 111 1.79 5.13 6.19
CA GLY A 111 1.17 6.43 6.39
C GLY A 111 1.69 7.53 5.48
N SER A 112 2.98 7.51 5.13
CA SER A 112 3.56 8.48 4.20
C SER A 112 3.42 8.07 2.73
N GLY A 113 3.11 6.80 2.46
CA GLY A 113 2.89 6.32 1.09
C GLY A 113 4.14 6.18 0.26
N PHE A 114 3.94 6.09 -1.05
CA PHE A 114 5.03 5.91 -2.02
C PHE A 114 5.75 7.23 -2.32
N GLU A 115 4.99 8.30 -2.47
CA GLU A 115 5.52 9.63 -2.84
C GLU A 115 5.55 10.61 -1.68
N GLY A 116 4.79 10.36 -0.64
CA GLY A 116 4.68 11.25 0.51
C GLY A 116 3.84 12.50 0.25
N ASP A 117 3.91 13.43 1.18
CA ASP A 117 3.20 14.70 1.08
C ASP A 117 3.96 15.69 0.19
N PRO A 118 3.25 16.65 -0.42
CA PRO A 118 3.93 17.70 -1.17
C PRO A 118 4.73 18.61 -0.25
N ASP A 119 5.89 19.05 -0.73
CA ASP A 119 6.73 20.02 -0.02
C ASP A 119 6.23 21.46 -0.23
N ALA A 120 7.01 22.44 0.25
CA ALA A 120 6.65 23.86 0.13
C ALA A 120 6.50 24.32 -1.32
N GLN A 121 7.16 23.65 -2.27
CA GLN A 121 7.07 23.93 -3.70
C GLN A 121 6.01 23.07 -4.39
N ARG A 122 5.23 22.31 -3.63
CA ARG A 122 4.19 21.38 -4.12
C ARG A 122 4.77 20.22 -4.93
N HIS A 123 5.97 19.79 -4.57
CA HIS A 123 6.59 18.59 -5.14
C HIS A 123 6.50 17.43 -4.14
N ARG A 124 6.20 16.24 -4.65
CA ARG A 124 6.22 15.02 -3.85
C ARG A 124 7.55 14.30 -4.04
N GLY A 125 7.84 13.37 -3.12
CA GLY A 125 9.06 12.58 -3.21
C GLY A 125 10.28 13.29 -2.64
N THR A 126 10.07 14.32 -1.82
CA THR A 126 11.17 15.11 -1.26
C THR A 126 11.24 15.09 0.26
N ILE A 127 10.12 14.92 0.96
CA ILE A 127 10.10 15.02 2.44
C ILE A 127 9.69 13.72 3.14
N SER A 128 8.93 12.85 2.50
CA SER A 128 8.49 11.59 3.11
C SER A 128 8.12 10.58 2.04
N GLY A 129 7.94 9.32 2.45
CA GLY A 129 7.48 8.25 1.60
C GLY A 129 8.54 7.25 1.21
N TRP A 130 8.11 6.19 0.54
CA TRP A 130 8.95 5.07 0.10
C TRP A 130 10.18 5.53 -0.67
N LYS A 131 9.98 6.43 -1.62
CA LYS A 131 11.09 6.95 -2.45
C LYS A 131 12.10 7.75 -1.65
N VAL A 132 11.63 8.62 -0.74
CA VAL A 132 12.50 9.45 0.09
C VAL A 132 13.36 8.60 1.02
N GLU A 133 12.78 7.51 1.55
CA GLU A 133 13.51 6.60 2.43
C GLU A 133 14.43 5.65 1.65
N GLU A 134 14.58 5.88 0.36
CA GLU A 134 15.50 5.18 -0.53
C GLU A 134 15.29 3.66 -0.58
N LEU A 135 14.05 3.24 -0.39
CA LEU A 135 13.69 1.84 -0.57
C LEU A 135 13.59 1.53 -2.08
N PRO A 136 13.84 0.27 -2.48
CA PRO A 136 13.85 -0.07 -3.90
C PRO A 136 12.53 0.20 -4.60
N TRP A 137 12.61 0.77 -5.81
CA TRP A 137 11.45 0.98 -6.68
C TRP A 137 11.89 0.97 -8.13
N ILE A 138 10.94 0.69 -9.03
CA ILE A 138 11.20 0.61 -10.46
C ILE A 138 10.19 1.45 -11.22
N GLN A 139 10.57 1.89 -12.41
CA GLN A 139 9.70 2.65 -13.29
C GLN A 139 9.82 2.05 -14.68
N GLY A 140 8.70 1.62 -15.21
CA GLY A 140 8.68 0.92 -16.48
C GLY A 140 8.52 1.79 -17.70
#